data_45926f7f257fc8208b804862239fd2d2
#
_entry.id   45926f7f257fc8208b804862239fd2d2
#
_cell.length_a   1.000
_cell.length_b   1.000
_cell.length_c   1.000
_cell.angle_alpha   90.00
_cell.angle_beta   90.00
_cell.angle_gamma   90.00
#
_symmetry.space_group_name_H-M   'P 1'
#
loop_
_entity.id
_entity.type
_entity.pdbx_description
1 polymer ?
#
loop_
_entity_poly.entity_id
_entity_poly.type
_entity_poly.pdbx_seq_one_letter_code
_entity_poly.pdbx_strand_id
1 'polypeptide(L)'
;VLFDFEGWTNVGAIAGEMKNPGRDLPRAIVGGVSIIMAVYFFINMAYLWVLPADQLMNLESPAAAVAMQIFGPVGGKLIEIGIIISVLGAANGFLMSGSRVAYHLAETNTLPCSSYLGKLNGNQVPANSIMLIGTLACLYSLIGQFDLLTDLAVFSCWIFYTLTFVCVIKLRKTHPNLERKYKVPLYPVVPVLAIASGLYVVASQLFLSGIDATIMSLCSVVITLAGLPVYLLVKKHAMKVHI
;
A
#
# COMPACT_ATOMS: atom_id res chain seq x y z
N VAL A 1 8.15 -0.69 -10.48
CA VAL A 1 8.85 -1.53 -9.48
C VAL A 1 8.34 -1.29 -8.06
N LEU A 2 8.33 -0.04 -7.54
CA LEU A 2 7.89 0.21 -6.15
C LEU A 2 6.43 -0.16 -5.92
N PHE A 3 5.57 0.08 -6.91
CA PHE A 3 4.16 -0.27 -6.86
C PHE A 3 3.94 -1.79 -6.88
N ASP A 4 4.77 -2.55 -7.59
CA ASP A 4 4.63 -4.01 -7.72
C ASP A 4 4.84 -4.73 -6.38
N PHE A 5 5.57 -4.08 -5.46
CA PHE A 5 5.78 -4.58 -4.09
C PHE A 5 4.86 -3.91 -3.06
N GLU A 6 3.94 -3.04 -3.50
CA GLU A 6 3.05 -2.33 -2.57
C GLU A 6 2.01 -3.30 -1.95
N GLY A 7 1.60 -3.00 -0.73
CA GLY A 7 0.58 -3.78 -0.01
C GLY A 7 1.11 -4.65 1.14
N TRP A 8 2.42 -4.79 1.32
CA TRP A 8 2.99 -5.59 2.43
C TRP A 8 2.61 -5.07 3.82
N THR A 9 2.29 -3.78 3.93
CA THR A 9 1.84 -3.14 5.18
C THR A 9 0.37 -3.45 5.50
N ASN A 10 -0.45 -3.82 4.51
CA ASN A 10 -1.88 -4.07 4.67
C ASN A 10 -2.17 -5.23 5.61
N VAL A 11 -1.25 -6.19 5.73
CA VAL A 11 -1.34 -7.28 6.71
C VAL A 11 -1.37 -6.74 8.16
N GLY A 12 -0.78 -5.56 8.40
CA GLY A 12 -0.84 -4.88 9.70
C GLY A 12 -2.27 -4.50 10.12
N ALA A 13 -3.14 -4.15 9.15
CA ALA A 13 -4.53 -3.77 9.43
C ALA A 13 -5.38 -4.95 9.95
N ILE A 14 -5.00 -6.19 9.63
CA ILE A 14 -5.68 -7.40 10.10
C ILE A 14 -4.94 -8.11 11.25
N ALA A 15 -3.87 -7.50 11.76
CA ALA A 15 -3.06 -8.08 12.84
C ALA A 15 -3.87 -8.39 14.11
N GLY A 16 -4.94 -7.63 14.38
CA GLY A 16 -5.86 -7.85 15.49
C GLY A 16 -6.66 -9.16 15.41
N GLU A 17 -6.77 -9.75 14.22
CA GLU A 17 -7.50 -11.02 13.98
C GLU A 17 -6.58 -12.24 14.05
N MET A 18 -5.26 -12.02 14.12
CA MET A 18 -4.27 -13.10 14.20
C MET A 18 -4.18 -13.66 15.62
N LYS A 19 -4.09 -14.99 15.75
CA LYS A 19 -3.90 -15.65 17.05
C LYS A 19 -2.58 -15.26 17.72
N ASN A 20 -1.50 -15.18 16.97
CA ASN A 20 -0.15 -14.84 17.47
C ASN A 20 0.52 -13.78 16.59
N PRO A 21 0.05 -12.51 16.59
CA PRO A 21 0.52 -11.50 15.64
C PRO A 21 2.01 -11.18 15.80
N GLY A 22 2.56 -11.25 17.02
CA GLY A 22 3.99 -10.98 17.25
C GLY A 22 4.94 -11.97 16.57
N ARG A 23 4.49 -13.21 16.29
CA ARG A 23 5.23 -14.24 15.58
C ARG A 23 4.87 -14.34 14.12
N ASP A 24 3.56 -14.34 13.85
CA ASP A 24 3.03 -14.71 12.54
C ASP A 24 3.09 -13.55 11.55
N LEU A 25 2.90 -12.31 12.01
CA LEU A 25 2.99 -11.12 11.17
C LEU A 25 4.39 -10.92 10.55
N PRO A 26 5.51 -10.95 11.32
CA PRO A 26 6.84 -10.84 10.71
C PRO A 26 7.16 -11.97 9.74
N ARG A 27 6.72 -13.20 10.03
CA ARG A 27 6.92 -14.35 9.15
C ARG A 27 6.13 -14.23 7.85
N ALA A 28 4.88 -13.78 7.93
CA ALA A 28 4.03 -13.56 6.76
C ALA A 28 4.63 -12.47 5.85
N ILE A 29 5.08 -11.34 6.43
CA ILE A 29 5.66 -10.24 5.65
C ILE A 29 6.99 -10.67 5.02
N VAL A 30 7.95 -11.13 5.83
CA VAL A 30 9.29 -11.48 5.32
C VAL A 30 9.21 -12.66 4.36
N GLY A 31 8.47 -13.72 4.71
CA GLY A 31 8.30 -14.88 3.85
C GLY A 31 7.56 -14.54 2.55
N GLY A 32 6.45 -13.81 2.65
CA GLY A 32 5.67 -13.39 1.48
C GLY A 32 6.48 -12.52 0.52
N VAL A 33 7.13 -11.47 1.03
CA VAL A 33 7.96 -10.60 0.18
C VAL A 33 9.14 -11.38 -0.44
N SER A 34 9.78 -12.28 0.30
CA SER A 34 10.87 -13.11 -0.24
C SER A 34 10.41 -14.03 -1.36
N ILE A 35 9.23 -14.65 -1.22
CA ILE A 35 8.64 -15.50 -2.27
C ILE A 35 8.31 -14.65 -3.51
N ILE A 36 7.68 -13.49 -3.32
CA ILE A 36 7.35 -12.57 -4.42
C ILE A 36 8.61 -12.12 -5.15
N MET A 37 9.68 -11.75 -4.44
CA MET A 37 10.97 -11.40 -5.04
C MET A 37 11.54 -12.54 -5.89
N ALA A 38 11.51 -13.77 -5.37
CA ALA A 38 11.98 -14.94 -6.12
C ALA A 38 11.13 -15.17 -7.38
N VAL A 39 9.81 -15.10 -7.26
CA VAL A 39 8.88 -15.24 -8.40
C VAL A 39 9.14 -14.16 -9.45
N TYR A 40 9.26 -12.89 -9.05
CA TYR A 40 9.54 -11.80 -9.98
C TYR A 40 10.90 -11.95 -10.67
N PHE A 41 11.91 -12.40 -9.94
CA PHE A 41 13.23 -12.67 -10.51
C PHE A 41 13.14 -13.73 -11.62
N PHE A 42 12.52 -14.89 -11.34
CA PHE A 42 12.38 -15.96 -12.32
C PHE A 42 11.49 -15.60 -13.51
N ILE A 43 10.40 -14.87 -13.28
CA ILE A 43 9.51 -14.39 -14.36
C ILE A 43 10.26 -13.42 -15.28
N ASN A 44 11.00 -12.46 -14.74
CA ASN A 44 11.77 -11.52 -15.55
C ASN A 44 12.89 -12.21 -16.32
N MET A 45 13.55 -13.20 -15.73
CA MET A 45 14.49 -14.06 -16.46
C MET A 45 13.81 -14.79 -17.63
N ALA A 46 12.63 -15.37 -17.41
CA ALA A 46 11.88 -16.05 -18.45
C ALA A 46 11.45 -15.08 -19.58
N TYR A 47 11.02 -13.86 -19.25
CA TYR A 47 10.68 -12.87 -20.27
C TYR A 47 11.89 -12.48 -21.13
N LEU A 48 13.04 -12.21 -20.52
CA LEU A 48 14.28 -11.86 -21.22
C LEU A 48 14.86 -13.04 -22.01
N TRP A 49 14.54 -14.28 -21.64
CA TRP A 49 14.92 -15.47 -22.41
C TRP A 49 14.12 -15.61 -23.71
N VAL A 50 12.85 -15.19 -23.70
CA VAL A 50 11.95 -15.35 -24.84
C VAL A 50 11.96 -14.17 -25.77
N LEU A 51 12.02 -12.94 -25.22
CA LEU A 51 11.99 -11.68 -25.95
C LEU A 51 13.15 -10.77 -25.54
N PRO A 52 13.82 -10.09 -26.49
CA PRO A 52 14.83 -9.09 -26.18
C PRO A 52 14.22 -7.90 -25.42
N ALA A 53 15.04 -7.24 -24.60
CA ALA A 53 14.62 -6.16 -23.72
C ALA A 53 13.99 -4.96 -24.47
N ASP A 54 14.50 -4.63 -25.65
CA ASP A 54 13.98 -3.56 -26.51
C ASP A 54 12.54 -3.82 -27.00
N GLN A 55 12.20 -5.07 -27.24
CA GLN A 55 10.84 -5.46 -27.58
C GLN A 55 9.92 -5.42 -26.34
N LEU A 56 10.41 -5.94 -25.21
CA LEU A 56 9.62 -5.97 -23.97
C LEU A 56 9.21 -4.58 -23.47
N MET A 57 10.09 -3.57 -23.63
CA MET A 57 9.82 -2.20 -23.18
C MET A 57 8.63 -1.53 -23.88
N ASN A 58 8.27 -1.97 -25.08
CA ASN A 58 7.21 -1.39 -25.89
C ASN A 58 5.88 -2.16 -25.82
N LEU A 59 5.80 -3.20 -24.98
CA LEU A 59 4.60 -4.03 -24.84
C LEU A 59 3.73 -3.55 -23.69
N GLU A 60 2.43 -3.42 -23.94
CA GLU A 60 1.43 -3.14 -22.88
C GLU A 60 1.31 -4.29 -21.88
N SER A 61 1.44 -5.54 -22.36
CA SER A 61 1.35 -6.75 -21.54
C SER A 61 2.46 -7.74 -21.91
N PRO A 62 3.68 -7.60 -21.34
CA PRO A 62 4.79 -8.52 -21.59
C PRO A 62 4.45 -9.98 -21.29
N ALA A 63 3.72 -10.25 -20.21
CA ALA A 63 3.30 -11.59 -19.81
C ALA A 63 2.46 -12.30 -20.89
N ALA A 64 1.46 -11.60 -21.43
CA ALA A 64 0.58 -12.16 -22.48
C ALA A 64 1.36 -12.38 -23.78
N ALA A 65 2.25 -11.44 -24.15
CA ALA A 65 3.06 -11.55 -25.36
C ALA A 65 4.02 -12.73 -25.30
N VAL A 66 4.73 -12.90 -24.19
CA VAL A 66 5.62 -14.07 -23.98
C VAL A 66 4.84 -15.38 -23.99
N ALA A 67 3.68 -15.42 -23.33
CA ALA A 67 2.84 -16.61 -23.33
C ALA A 67 2.28 -16.94 -24.74
N MET A 68 1.96 -15.92 -25.53
CA MET A 68 1.52 -16.09 -26.92
C MET A 68 2.65 -16.69 -27.77
N GLN A 69 3.89 -16.27 -27.55
CA GLN A 69 5.04 -16.77 -28.29
C GLN A 69 5.37 -18.24 -27.96
N ILE A 70 5.21 -18.64 -26.69
CA ILE A 70 5.55 -20.01 -26.23
C ILE A 70 4.38 -20.97 -26.49
N PHE A 71 3.16 -20.57 -26.16
CA PHE A 71 1.98 -21.43 -26.13
C PHE A 71 0.93 -21.09 -27.22
N GLY A 72 1.26 -20.14 -28.10
CA GLY A 72 0.34 -19.65 -29.12
C GLY A 72 -0.81 -18.77 -28.58
N PRO A 73 -1.81 -18.45 -29.44
CA PRO A 73 -2.89 -17.52 -29.07
C PRO A 73 -3.73 -17.94 -27.87
N VAL A 74 -3.85 -19.24 -27.63
CA VAL A 74 -4.57 -19.76 -26.45
C VAL A 74 -3.81 -19.46 -25.17
N GLY A 75 -2.48 -19.57 -25.17
CA GLY A 75 -1.62 -19.25 -24.04
C GLY A 75 -1.70 -17.78 -23.65
N GLY A 76 -1.67 -16.87 -24.62
CA GLY A 76 -1.85 -15.44 -24.40
C GLY A 76 -3.17 -15.14 -23.67
N LYS A 77 -4.30 -15.66 -24.21
CA LYS A 77 -5.63 -15.47 -23.58
C LYS A 77 -5.75 -16.04 -22.18
N LEU A 78 -5.16 -17.20 -21.91
CA LEU A 78 -5.16 -17.79 -20.57
C LEU A 78 -4.42 -16.92 -19.56
N ILE A 79 -3.28 -16.35 -19.95
CA ILE A 79 -2.54 -15.40 -19.10
C ILE A 79 -3.34 -14.13 -18.86
N GLU A 80 -3.99 -13.57 -19.87
CA GLU A 80 -4.85 -12.39 -19.71
C GLU A 80 -5.99 -12.63 -18.71
N ILE A 81 -6.66 -13.76 -18.81
CA ILE A 81 -7.70 -14.16 -17.84
C ILE A 81 -7.09 -14.32 -16.44
N GLY A 82 -5.92 -14.92 -16.32
CA GLY A 82 -5.19 -15.05 -15.07
C GLY A 82 -4.85 -13.70 -14.45
N ILE A 83 -4.42 -12.73 -15.26
CA ILE A 83 -4.15 -11.35 -14.83
C ILE A 83 -5.44 -10.70 -14.29
N ILE A 84 -6.55 -10.82 -15.00
CA ILE A 84 -7.85 -10.25 -14.56
C ILE A 84 -8.26 -10.83 -13.20
N ILE A 85 -8.16 -12.14 -13.01
CA ILE A 85 -8.49 -12.80 -11.73
C ILE A 85 -7.55 -12.30 -10.62
N SER A 86 -6.26 -12.17 -10.91
CA SER A 86 -5.26 -11.67 -9.96
C SER A 86 -5.54 -10.23 -9.54
N VAL A 87 -5.84 -9.36 -10.49
CA VAL A 87 -6.18 -7.94 -10.23
C VAL A 87 -7.44 -7.83 -9.38
N LEU A 88 -8.47 -8.62 -9.66
CA LEU A 88 -9.69 -8.66 -8.83
C LEU A 88 -9.39 -9.12 -7.40
N GLY A 89 -8.52 -10.11 -7.24
CA GLY A 89 -8.07 -10.57 -5.93
C GLY A 89 -7.32 -9.47 -5.16
N ALA A 90 -6.39 -8.78 -5.81
CA ALA A 90 -5.65 -7.66 -5.22
C ALA A 90 -6.59 -6.49 -4.84
N ALA A 91 -7.51 -6.11 -5.72
CA ALA A 91 -8.50 -5.07 -5.48
C ALA A 91 -9.38 -5.38 -4.25
N ASN A 92 -9.81 -6.64 -4.11
CA ASN A 92 -10.57 -7.09 -2.94
C ASN A 92 -9.72 -6.96 -1.65
N GLY A 93 -8.45 -7.33 -1.68
CA GLY A 93 -7.54 -7.18 -0.54
C GLY A 93 -7.34 -5.72 -0.13
N PHE A 94 -7.15 -4.81 -1.08
CA PHE A 94 -7.04 -3.37 -0.82
C PHE A 94 -8.35 -2.77 -0.30
N LEU A 95 -9.49 -3.18 -0.85
CA LEU A 95 -10.80 -2.74 -0.38
C LEU A 95 -11.05 -3.18 1.07
N MET A 96 -10.71 -4.41 1.41
CA MET A 96 -10.84 -4.94 2.76
C MET A 96 -9.94 -4.20 3.75
N SER A 97 -8.67 -4.00 3.45
CA SER A 97 -7.73 -3.32 4.33
C SER A 97 -8.03 -1.83 4.46
N GLY A 98 -8.31 -1.14 3.36
CA GLY A 98 -8.64 0.29 3.35
C GLY A 98 -9.94 0.61 4.10
N SER A 99 -10.96 -0.24 3.97
CA SER A 99 -12.21 -0.06 4.71
C SER A 99 -12.04 -0.24 6.22
N ARG A 100 -11.13 -1.09 6.68
CA ARG A 100 -10.81 -1.26 8.11
C ARG A 100 -10.09 -0.05 8.67
N VAL A 101 -9.20 0.58 7.92
CA VAL A 101 -8.58 1.85 8.32
C VAL A 101 -9.64 2.94 8.49
N ALA A 102 -10.55 3.10 7.51
CA ALA A 102 -11.64 4.06 7.58
C ALA A 102 -12.58 3.77 8.77
N TYR A 103 -12.93 2.51 8.99
CA TYR A 103 -13.74 2.07 10.12
C TYR A 103 -13.07 2.43 11.46
N HIS A 104 -11.79 2.09 11.64
CA HIS A 104 -11.08 2.34 12.89
C HIS A 104 -10.92 3.85 13.19
N LEU A 105 -10.66 4.65 12.17
CA LEU A 105 -10.64 6.10 12.31
C LEU A 105 -12.03 6.66 12.69
N ALA A 106 -13.10 6.07 12.18
CA ALA A 106 -14.46 6.44 12.56
C ALA A 106 -14.80 6.00 13.98
N GLU A 107 -14.40 4.80 14.41
CA GLU A 107 -14.57 4.30 15.77
C GLU A 107 -13.90 5.23 16.80
N THR A 108 -12.75 5.80 16.46
CA THR A 108 -12.03 6.80 17.29
C THR A 108 -12.53 8.22 17.14
N ASN A 109 -13.64 8.45 16.44
CA ASN A 109 -14.22 9.78 16.17
C ASN A 109 -13.23 10.78 15.53
N THR A 110 -12.38 10.30 14.64
CA THR A 110 -11.37 11.12 13.93
C THR A 110 -11.78 11.46 12.50
N LEU A 111 -12.89 10.89 12.00
CA LEU A 111 -13.43 11.17 10.67
C LEU A 111 -14.76 11.92 10.73
N PRO A 112 -15.12 12.69 9.67
CA PRO A 112 -16.49 13.16 9.50
C PRO A 112 -17.45 11.96 9.39
N CYS A 113 -18.68 12.13 9.87
CA CYS A 113 -19.71 11.08 9.85
C CYS A 113 -19.29 9.77 10.57
N SER A 114 -18.45 9.86 11.60
CA SER A 114 -17.95 8.72 12.38
C SER A 114 -19.07 7.82 12.90
N SER A 115 -20.21 8.38 13.32
CA SER A 115 -21.37 7.62 13.78
C SER A 115 -21.99 6.71 12.70
N TYR A 116 -21.78 7.01 11.43
CA TYR A 116 -22.24 6.21 10.30
C TYR A 116 -21.17 5.22 9.83
N LEU A 117 -19.92 5.68 9.67
CA LEU A 117 -18.79 4.87 9.18
C LEU A 117 -18.31 3.84 10.20
N GLY A 118 -18.41 4.14 11.50
CA GLY A 118 -18.01 3.25 12.59
C GLY A 118 -19.05 2.18 12.95
N LYS A 119 -20.08 1.95 12.12
CA LYS A 119 -21.07 0.90 12.35
C LYS A 119 -20.69 -0.39 11.65
N LEU A 120 -20.77 -1.50 12.40
CA LEU A 120 -20.71 -2.85 11.86
C LEU A 120 -22.11 -3.34 11.52
N ASN A 121 -22.23 -4.12 10.47
CA ASN A 121 -23.48 -4.83 10.16
C ASN A 121 -23.65 -6.08 11.03
N GLY A 122 -24.76 -6.81 10.89
CA GLY A 122 -25.05 -8.03 11.64
C GLY A 122 -23.98 -9.14 11.52
N ASN A 123 -23.15 -9.10 10.48
CA ASN A 123 -22.05 -10.03 10.23
C ASN A 123 -20.68 -9.46 10.67
N GLN A 124 -20.65 -8.42 11.49
CA GLN A 124 -19.42 -7.75 11.97
C GLN A 124 -18.56 -7.18 10.83
N VAL A 125 -19.20 -6.76 9.73
CA VAL A 125 -18.52 -6.17 8.56
C VAL A 125 -18.78 -4.65 8.53
N PRO A 126 -17.76 -3.79 8.30
CA PRO A 126 -17.91 -2.34 8.22
C PRO A 126 -18.43 -1.91 6.83
N ALA A 127 -19.68 -2.29 6.52
CA ALA A 127 -20.30 -2.12 5.20
C ALA A 127 -20.26 -0.66 4.70
N ASN A 128 -20.53 0.31 5.61
CA ASN A 128 -20.53 1.72 5.24
C ASN A 128 -19.12 2.24 4.86
N SER A 129 -18.08 1.78 5.56
CA SER A 129 -16.69 2.09 5.23
C SER A 129 -16.26 1.42 3.93
N ILE A 130 -16.72 0.19 3.64
CA ILE A 130 -16.49 -0.49 2.35
C ILE A 130 -17.13 0.31 1.22
N MET A 131 -18.37 0.75 1.38
CA MET A 131 -19.07 1.56 0.37
C MET A 131 -18.35 2.89 0.13
N LEU A 132 -17.88 3.56 1.18
CA LEU A 132 -17.10 4.80 1.03
C LEU A 132 -15.83 4.56 0.21
N ILE A 133 -15.00 3.60 0.59
CA ILE A 133 -13.73 3.31 -0.10
C ILE A 133 -14.00 2.83 -1.54
N GLY A 134 -14.98 1.95 -1.74
CA GLY A 134 -15.35 1.48 -3.08
C GLY A 134 -15.84 2.60 -4.00
N THR A 135 -16.67 3.51 -3.46
CA THR A 135 -17.14 4.68 -4.23
C THR A 135 -15.98 5.60 -4.60
N LEU A 136 -15.06 5.89 -3.67
CA LEU A 136 -13.87 6.68 -3.94
C LEU A 136 -12.98 5.99 -5.00
N ALA A 137 -12.78 4.68 -4.90
CA ALA A 137 -12.01 3.93 -5.90
C ALA A 137 -12.64 4.03 -7.29
N CYS A 138 -13.96 3.89 -7.40
CA CYS A 138 -14.68 4.09 -8.67
C CYS A 138 -14.51 5.51 -9.21
N LEU A 139 -14.61 6.55 -8.37
CA LEU A 139 -14.40 7.94 -8.79
C LEU A 139 -12.96 8.18 -9.27
N TYR A 140 -11.96 7.64 -8.57
CA TYR A 140 -10.56 7.72 -9.01
C TYR A 140 -10.32 6.99 -10.34
N SER A 141 -10.96 5.85 -10.56
CA SER A 141 -10.83 5.11 -11.82
C SER A 141 -11.34 5.88 -13.04
N LEU A 142 -12.27 6.83 -12.85
CA LEU A 142 -12.78 7.71 -13.93
C LEU A 142 -11.71 8.72 -14.42
N ILE A 143 -10.66 8.97 -13.66
CA ILE A 143 -9.54 9.83 -14.09
C ILE A 143 -8.77 9.17 -15.23
N GLY A 144 -8.76 7.84 -15.31
CA GLY A 144 -8.25 7.07 -16.45
C GLY A 144 -6.73 7.08 -16.64
N GLN A 145 -5.96 7.64 -15.68
CA GLN A 145 -4.50 7.73 -15.76
C GLN A 145 -3.87 6.85 -14.65
N PHE A 146 -3.59 5.62 -15.01
CA PHE A 146 -3.03 4.63 -14.07
C PHE A 146 -1.70 5.09 -13.47
N ASP A 147 -0.76 5.57 -14.30
CA ASP A 147 0.57 6.00 -13.86
C ASP A 147 0.49 7.15 -12.87
N LEU A 148 -0.37 8.14 -13.14
CA LEU A 148 -0.62 9.27 -12.26
C LEU A 148 -1.10 8.81 -10.87
N LEU A 149 -2.10 7.92 -10.83
CA LEU A 149 -2.69 7.44 -9.57
C LEU A 149 -1.69 6.60 -8.77
N THR A 150 -0.89 5.79 -9.47
CA THR A 150 0.16 4.97 -8.86
C THR A 150 1.26 5.81 -8.26
N ASP A 151 1.73 6.82 -8.96
CA ASP A 151 2.80 7.71 -8.48
C ASP A 151 2.36 8.50 -7.25
N LEU A 152 1.13 9.05 -7.27
CA LEU A 152 0.54 9.73 -6.13
C LEU A 152 0.45 8.82 -4.89
N ALA A 153 -0.03 7.59 -5.09
CA ALA A 153 -0.21 6.62 -4.01
C ALA A 153 1.14 6.17 -3.42
N VAL A 154 2.06 5.74 -4.28
CA VAL A 154 3.38 5.23 -3.85
C VAL A 154 4.17 6.31 -3.13
N PHE A 155 4.21 7.53 -3.66
CA PHE A 155 4.92 8.63 -3.02
C PHE A 155 4.40 8.92 -1.60
N SER A 156 3.05 9.01 -1.45
CA SER A 156 2.43 9.19 -0.14
C SER A 156 2.78 8.04 0.82
N CYS A 157 2.67 6.80 0.38
CA CYS A 157 3.00 5.63 1.19
C CYS A 157 4.44 5.65 1.69
N TRP A 158 5.41 5.99 0.84
CA TRP A 158 6.82 6.02 1.22
C TRP A 158 7.16 7.09 2.24
N ILE A 159 6.46 8.24 2.24
CA ILE A 159 6.57 9.24 3.32
C ILE A 159 6.16 8.60 4.65
N PHE A 160 5.01 7.96 4.72
CA PHE A 160 4.51 7.34 5.96
C PHE A 160 5.34 6.13 6.38
N TYR A 161 5.85 5.34 5.45
CA TYR A 161 6.77 4.24 5.77
C TYR A 161 8.06 4.76 6.41
N THR A 162 8.64 5.81 5.83
CA THR A 162 9.84 6.44 6.40
C THR A 162 9.59 6.98 7.79
N LEU A 163 8.48 7.65 8.03
CA LEU A 163 8.08 8.11 9.36
C LEU A 163 7.89 6.94 10.33
N THR A 164 7.31 5.83 9.87
CA THR A 164 7.12 4.63 10.69
C THR A 164 8.47 4.02 11.09
N PHE A 165 9.44 3.98 10.17
CA PHE A 165 10.80 3.52 10.50
C PHE A 165 11.49 4.42 11.54
N VAL A 166 11.31 5.73 11.44
CA VAL A 166 11.78 6.70 12.46
C VAL A 166 11.11 6.43 13.81
N CYS A 167 9.81 6.13 13.82
CA CYS A 167 9.06 5.80 15.03
C CYS A 167 9.65 4.59 15.77
N VAL A 168 10.18 3.59 15.07
CA VAL A 168 10.85 2.42 15.70
C VAL A 168 12.01 2.86 16.58
N ILE A 169 12.86 3.78 16.09
CA ILE A 169 14.00 4.31 16.83
C ILE A 169 13.52 5.19 17.98
N LYS A 170 12.56 6.09 17.74
CA LYS A 170 12.00 6.99 18.75
C LYS A 170 11.39 6.21 19.90
N LEU A 171 10.52 5.24 19.62
CA LEU A 171 9.84 4.44 20.64
C LEU A 171 10.81 3.59 21.47
N ARG A 172 11.93 3.15 20.88
CA ARG A 172 12.96 2.44 21.68
C ARG A 172 13.69 3.35 22.66
N LYS A 173 13.84 4.64 22.31
CA LYS A 173 14.47 5.62 23.20
C LYS A 173 13.51 6.13 24.28
N THR A 174 12.26 6.42 23.91
CA THR A 174 11.27 7.01 24.84
C THR A 174 10.62 5.98 25.75
N HIS A 175 10.46 4.74 25.30
CA HIS A 175 9.83 3.66 26.05
C HIS A 175 10.71 2.40 26.04
N PRO A 176 11.87 2.41 26.74
CA PRO A 176 12.83 1.31 26.71
C PRO A 176 12.25 0.02 27.31
N ASN A 177 11.40 0.13 28.31
CA ASN A 177 10.84 -0.99 29.09
C ASN A 177 9.56 -1.58 28.46
N LEU A 178 9.08 -1.05 27.31
CA LEU A 178 7.92 -1.59 26.64
C LEU A 178 8.18 -3.01 26.16
N GLU A 179 7.32 -3.97 26.54
CA GLU A 179 7.41 -5.34 26.07
C GLU A 179 7.22 -5.40 24.56
N ARG A 180 8.18 -6.01 23.86
CA ARG A 180 8.17 -6.15 22.41
C ARG A 180 8.11 -7.61 22.02
N LYS A 181 6.99 -8.04 21.50
CA LYS A 181 6.80 -9.42 21.00
C LYS A 181 7.70 -9.75 19.81
N TYR A 182 8.14 -8.74 19.04
CA TYR A 182 9.11 -8.88 17.98
C TYR A 182 10.26 -7.89 18.16
N LYS A 183 11.49 -8.39 18.06
CA LYS A 183 12.71 -7.59 18.13
C LYS A 183 13.33 -7.53 16.74
N VAL A 184 13.44 -6.31 16.19
CA VAL A 184 14.11 -6.09 14.89
C VAL A 184 15.55 -6.58 14.97
N PRO A 185 15.96 -7.50 14.06
CA PRO A 185 17.35 -7.98 14.03
C PRO A 185 18.32 -6.85 13.64
N LEU A 186 19.58 -6.99 14.03
CA LEU A 186 20.66 -6.02 13.71
C LEU A 186 20.28 -4.55 14.01
N TYR A 187 19.55 -4.31 15.10
CA TYR A 187 19.27 -2.95 15.54
C TYR A 187 20.56 -2.24 15.98
N PRO A 188 20.82 -0.96 15.63
CA PRO A 188 19.96 -0.04 14.88
C PRO A 188 20.16 -0.05 13.36
N VAL A 189 21.02 -0.91 12.81
CA VAL A 189 21.44 -0.86 11.39
C VAL A 189 20.25 -0.99 10.43
N VAL A 190 19.40 -2.01 10.64
CA VAL A 190 18.25 -2.24 9.74
C VAL A 190 17.26 -1.06 9.73
N PRO A 191 16.82 -0.49 10.86
CA PRO A 191 15.98 0.71 10.83
C PRO A 191 16.66 1.93 10.17
N VAL A 192 17.95 2.12 10.36
CA VAL A 192 18.68 3.24 9.73
C VAL A 192 18.76 3.07 8.22
N LEU A 193 19.05 1.86 7.73
CA LEU A 193 19.03 1.56 6.29
C LEU A 193 17.63 1.74 5.70
N ALA A 194 16.58 1.29 6.41
CA ALA A 194 15.20 1.49 5.98
C ALA A 194 14.83 2.99 5.88
N ILE A 195 15.26 3.82 6.84
CA ILE A 195 15.06 5.27 6.80
C ILE A 195 15.85 5.88 5.63
N ALA A 196 17.10 5.49 5.44
CA ALA A 196 17.94 6.01 4.36
C ALA A 196 17.36 5.67 2.98
N SER A 197 16.90 4.43 2.77
CA SER A 197 16.24 4.01 1.54
C SER A 197 14.91 4.74 1.32
N GLY A 198 14.10 4.94 2.36
CA GLY A 198 12.87 5.71 2.27
C GLY A 198 13.11 7.17 1.92
N LEU A 199 14.07 7.81 2.55
CA LEU A 199 14.48 9.18 2.21
C LEU A 199 15.01 9.28 0.78
N TYR A 200 15.78 8.31 0.32
CA TYR A 200 16.27 8.25 -1.05
C TYR A 200 15.10 8.17 -2.05
N VAL A 201 14.11 7.29 -1.81
CA VAL A 201 12.93 7.17 -2.67
C VAL A 201 12.15 8.49 -2.74
N VAL A 202 11.88 9.11 -1.60
CA VAL A 202 11.16 10.40 -1.55
C VAL A 202 11.97 11.50 -2.25
N ALA A 203 13.27 11.57 -2.02
CA ALA A 203 14.14 12.57 -2.65
C ALA A 203 14.29 12.35 -4.17
N SER A 204 14.42 11.09 -4.61
CA SER A 204 14.53 10.77 -6.04
C SER A 204 13.27 11.15 -6.80
N GLN A 205 12.09 10.92 -6.22
CA GLN A 205 10.82 11.30 -6.82
C GLN A 205 10.68 12.83 -6.93
N LEU A 206 11.14 13.57 -5.91
CA LEU A 206 11.05 15.04 -5.89
C LEU A 206 12.07 15.73 -6.79
N PHE A 207 13.28 15.19 -6.93
CA PHE A 207 14.40 15.92 -7.53
C PHE A 207 14.99 15.27 -8.79
N LEU A 208 14.76 13.97 -9.02
CA LEU A 208 15.44 13.23 -10.10
C LEU A 208 14.46 12.71 -11.18
N SER A 209 13.15 12.70 -10.93
CA SER A 209 12.17 12.07 -11.84
C SER A 209 11.55 13.04 -12.86
N GLY A 210 12.04 14.28 -12.96
CA GLY A 210 11.54 15.28 -13.90
C GLY A 210 10.42 16.16 -13.36
N ILE A 211 10.06 17.21 -14.09
CA ILE A 211 9.14 18.26 -13.62
C ILE A 211 7.74 17.71 -13.36
N ASP A 212 7.24 16.84 -14.24
CA ASP A 212 5.88 16.28 -14.11
C ASP A 212 5.77 15.42 -12.85
N ALA A 213 6.72 14.54 -12.59
CA ALA A 213 6.76 13.72 -11.39
C ALA A 213 6.90 14.57 -10.10
N THR A 214 7.65 15.68 -10.16
CA THR A 214 7.77 16.63 -9.06
C THR A 214 6.43 17.29 -8.76
N ILE A 215 5.71 17.75 -9.77
CA ILE A 215 4.38 18.35 -9.62
C ILE A 215 3.41 17.34 -8.99
N MET A 216 3.42 16.09 -9.46
CA MET A 216 2.58 15.02 -8.91
C MET A 216 2.91 14.73 -7.45
N SER A 217 4.19 14.67 -7.12
CA SER A 217 4.64 14.49 -5.73
C SER A 217 4.19 15.64 -4.82
N LEU A 218 4.26 16.87 -5.29
CA LEU A 218 3.75 18.04 -4.56
C LEU A 218 2.23 17.99 -4.39
N CYS A 219 1.49 17.61 -5.42
CA CYS A 219 0.04 17.38 -5.31
C CYS A 219 -0.29 16.33 -4.24
N SER A 220 0.47 15.25 -4.19
CA SER A 220 0.35 14.20 -3.17
C SER A 220 0.54 14.74 -1.75
N VAL A 221 1.56 15.57 -1.55
CA VAL A 221 1.79 16.26 -0.26
C VAL A 221 0.63 17.16 0.10
N VAL A 222 0.13 17.96 -0.85
CA VAL A 222 -1.01 18.87 -0.62
C VAL A 222 -2.27 18.09 -0.23
N ILE A 223 -2.58 17.00 -0.95
CA ILE A 223 -3.72 16.13 -0.64
C ILE A 223 -3.57 15.54 0.77
N THR A 224 -2.39 15.06 1.12
CA THR A 224 -2.10 14.51 2.45
C THR A 224 -2.26 15.57 3.53
N LEU A 225 -1.72 16.76 3.32
CA LEU A 225 -1.83 17.88 4.27
C LEU A 225 -3.26 18.42 4.40
N ALA A 226 -4.09 18.32 3.35
CA ALA A 226 -5.51 18.69 3.40
C ALA A 226 -6.30 17.83 4.40
N GLY A 227 -5.82 16.66 4.77
CA GLY A 227 -6.37 15.85 5.86
C GLY A 227 -6.21 16.48 7.25
N LEU A 228 -5.17 17.31 7.45
CA LEU A 228 -4.87 17.95 8.74
C LEU A 228 -5.98 18.91 9.20
N PRO A 229 -6.45 19.90 8.40
CA PRO A 229 -7.57 20.74 8.77
C PRO A 229 -8.86 19.94 9.00
N VAL A 230 -9.12 18.90 8.20
CA VAL A 230 -10.28 18.01 8.43
C VAL A 230 -10.20 17.36 9.81
N TYR A 231 -9.05 16.79 10.15
CA TYR A 231 -8.81 16.19 11.46
C TYR A 231 -9.01 17.20 12.60
N LEU A 232 -8.46 18.42 12.48
CA LEU A 232 -8.57 19.46 13.50
C LEU A 232 -10.01 19.92 13.69
N LEU A 233 -10.78 20.05 12.61
CA LEU A 233 -12.20 20.40 12.67
C LEU A 233 -13.03 19.31 13.36
N VAL A 234 -12.81 18.05 13.01
CA VAL A 234 -13.53 16.91 13.62
C VAL A 234 -13.19 16.79 15.11
N LYS A 235 -11.90 16.89 15.46
CA LYS A 235 -11.46 16.88 16.86
C LYS A 235 -12.07 18.00 17.70
N LYS A 236 -12.16 19.22 17.15
CA LYS A 236 -12.79 20.36 17.80
C LYS A 236 -14.29 20.14 18.02
N HIS A 237 -14.96 19.43 17.10
CA HIS A 237 -16.38 19.11 17.22
C HIS A 237 -16.62 18.00 18.25
N ALA A 238 -15.79 16.96 18.26
CA ALA A 238 -15.86 15.86 19.22
C ALA A 238 -15.67 16.34 20.66
N MET A 239 -14.74 17.29 20.90
CA MET A 239 -14.55 17.89 22.24
C MET A 239 -15.73 18.73 22.72
N LYS A 240 -16.54 19.30 21.80
CA LYS A 240 -17.72 20.11 22.18
C LYS A 240 -18.94 19.25 22.54
N VAL A 241 -18.98 17.98 22.14
CA VAL A 241 -20.10 17.07 22.42
C VAL A 241 -19.93 16.36 23.77
N HIS A 242 -18.73 16.38 24.35
CA HIS A 242 -18.43 15.77 25.66
C HIS A 242 -18.36 16.80 26.82
N ILE A 243 -18.80 18.06 26.61
CA ILE A 243 -19.05 19.09 27.62
C ILE A 243 -20.57 19.35 27.68
#